data_e8f71f383fd0584451b05cc7b7ceb8b7
#
_entry.id   e8f71f383fd0584451b05cc7b7ceb8b7
#
_cell.length_a   1.000
_cell.length_b   1.000
_cell.length_c   1.000
_cell.angle_alpha   90.00
_cell.angle_beta   90.00
_cell.angle_gamma   90.00
#
_symmetry.space_group_name_H-M   'P 1'
#
loop_
_entity.id
_entity.type
_entity.pdbx_description
1 polymer ?
#
loop_
_entity_poly.entity_id
_entity_poly.type
_entity_poly.pdbx_seq_one_letter_code
_entity_poly.pdbx_strand_id
1 'polypeptide(L)'
;MKKTGLAWLWLSSVVIMGDLWSKYVVITNFRFYESVNVLPIFNLTYARNYGAAFSFLADHDGWQTYFFLGLAVVISAALTVMLYRNKETQAIKKWENVAYSLIIGGALGNAIDRAVDKCSLLSFTPDEPYNRLNVCQGYVVDFFDFYWNWDGYHFATFNVADIAISVGAGLLVLAAFFEKKNKKND
;
A
#
# COMPACT_ATOMS: atom_id res chain seq x y z
N MET A 1 -23.57 -12.49 -21.90
CA MET A 1 -23.01 -12.83 -20.58
C MET A 1 -22.63 -11.51 -19.88
N LYS A 2 -23.16 -11.25 -18.67
CA LYS A 2 -22.77 -10.04 -17.90
C LYS A 2 -21.32 -10.22 -17.42
N LYS A 3 -20.46 -9.25 -17.73
CA LYS A 3 -19.04 -9.27 -17.31
C LYS A 3 -18.96 -9.17 -15.77
N THR A 4 -18.15 -9.99 -15.15
CA THR A 4 -17.83 -9.88 -13.71
C THR A 4 -16.82 -8.74 -13.50
N GLY A 5 -16.74 -8.21 -12.27
CA GLY A 5 -15.74 -7.20 -11.94
C GLY A 5 -14.28 -7.68 -11.96
N LEU A 6 -14.03 -8.99 -12.15
CA LEU A 6 -12.66 -9.54 -12.22
C LEU A 6 -11.79 -8.90 -13.31
N ALA A 7 -12.41 -8.36 -14.38
CA ALA A 7 -11.66 -7.62 -15.40
C ALA A 7 -10.87 -6.46 -14.81
N TRP A 8 -11.30 -5.88 -13.67
CA TRP A 8 -10.62 -4.76 -13.02
C TRP A 8 -9.32 -5.15 -12.28
N LEU A 9 -9.00 -6.45 -12.16
CA LEU A 9 -7.71 -6.89 -11.59
C LEU A 9 -6.49 -6.39 -12.38
N TRP A 10 -6.66 -5.97 -13.64
CA TRP A 10 -5.59 -5.26 -14.36
C TRP A 10 -5.12 -4.01 -13.62
N LEU A 11 -6.07 -3.28 -12.97
CA LEU A 11 -5.74 -2.09 -12.18
C LEU A 11 -4.92 -2.47 -10.93
N SER A 12 -5.25 -3.58 -10.27
CA SER A 12 -4.42 -4.11 -9.17
C SER A 12 -2.99 -4.39 -9.65
N SER A 13 -2.83 -4.98 -10.84
CA SER A 13 -1.51 -5.25 -11.40
C SER A 13 -0.71 -3.96 -11.68
N VAL A 14 -1.37 -2.92 -12.20
CA VAL A 14 -0.74 -1.61 -12.44
C VAL A 14 -0.31 -0.97 -11.12
N VAL A 15 -1.14 -1.03 -10.07
CA VAL A 15 -0.81 -0.53 -8.73
C VAL A 15 0.41 -1.26 -8.17
N ILE A 16 0.41 -2.60 -8.21
CA ILE A 16 1.54 -3.42 -7.72
C ILE A 16 2.83 -3.06 -8.47
N MET A 17 2.78 -2.99 -9.79
CA MET A 17 3.97 -2.65 -10.59
C MET A 17 4.49 -1.25 -10.28
N GLY A 18 3.60 -0.25 -10.20
CA GLY A 18 3.98 1.13 -9.88
C GLY A 18 4.55 1.26 -8.46
N ASP A 19 3.94 0.58 -7.49
CA ASP A 19 4.40 0.56 -6.10
C ASP A 19 5.78 -0.09 -5.97
N LEU A 20 5.95 -1.30 -6.48
CA LEU A 20 7.23 -2.02 -6.38
C LEU A 20 8.34 -1.32 -7.17
N TRP A 21 8.03 -0.74 -8.33
CA TRP A 21 8.99 0.03 -9.11
C TRP A 21 9.45 1.29 -8.37
N SER A 22 8.52 2.06 -7.79
CA SER A 22 8.87 3.26 -7.03
C SER A 22 9.72 2.94 -5.80
N LYS A 23 9.40 1.86 -5.08
CA LYS A 23 10.18 1.36 -3.95
C LYS A 23 11.59 0.91 -4.38
N TYR A 24 11.69 0.20 -5.51
CA TYR A 24 12.98 -0.18 -6.09
C TYR A 24 13.84 1.05 -6.40
N VAL A 25 13.27 2.08 -7.03
CA VAL A 25 13.98 3.34 -7.31
C VAL A 25 14.48 3.99 -6.02
N VAL A 26 13.67 4.02 -4.97
CA VAL A 26 14.09 4.60 -3.68
C VAL A 26 15.23 3.80 -3.06
N ILE A 27 15.13 2.48 -2.95
CA ILE A 27 16.18 1.64 -2.34
C ILE A 27 17.51 1.75 -3.08
N THR A 28 17.49 1.89 -4.40
CA THR A 28 18.69 1.92 -5.22
C THR A 28 19.38 3.29 -5.27
N ASN A 29 18.66 4.38 -4.98
CA ASN A 29 19.18 5.75 -5.12
C ASN A 29 19.33 6.50 -3.80
N PHE A 30 18.74 6.01 -2.70
CA PHE A 30 18.76 6.68 -1.40
C PHE A 30 19.45 5.81 -0.35
N ARG A 31 20.23 6.42 0.53
CA ARG A 31 20.68 5.79 1.77
C ARG A 31 19.54 5.74 2.78
N PHE A 32 19.58 4.77 3.68
CA PHE A 32 18.57 4.69 4.75
C PHE A 32 18.52 5.99 5.57
N TYR A 33 17.33 6.54 5.77
CA TYR A 33 17.02 7.86 6.34
C TYR A 33 17.51 9.06 5.50
N GLU A 34 18.03 8.88 4.32
CA GLU A 34 18.30 10.00 3.43
C GLU A 34 16.99 10.67 3.01
N SER A 35 17.00 12.00 3.09
CA SER A 35 15.85 12.86 2.75
C SER A 35 16.28 13.92 1.76
N VAL A 36 15.54 14.04 0.66
CA VAL A 36 15.74 15.06 -0.38
C VAL A 36 14.52 15.96 -0.41
N ASN A 37 14.73 17.26 -0.19
CA ASN A 37 13.66 18.25 -0.28
C ASN A 37 13.25 18.46 -1.74
N VAL A 38 11.97 18.26 -2.03
CA VAL A 38 11.39 18.43 -3.37
C VAL A 38 10.55 19.68 -3.45
N LEU A 39 9.76 19.96 -2.39
CA LEU A 39 8.90 21.13 -2.27
C LEU A 39 8.95 21.66 -0.84
N PRO A 40 8.52 22.91 -0.58
CA PRO A 40 8.58 23.52 0.77
C PRO A 40 7.89 22.76 1.89
N ILE A 41 7.01 21.81 1.56
CA ILE A 41 6.24 20.98 2.52
C ILE A 41 6.38 19.49 2.24
N PHE A 42 7.30 19.09 1.33
CA PHE A 42 7.38 17.72 0.84
C PHE A 42 8.81 17.28 0.58
N ASN A 43 9.20 16.16 1.17
CA ASN A 43 10.44 15.46 0.93
C ASN A 43 10.20 14.09 0.30
N LEU A 44 11.23 13.57 -0.36
CA LEU A 44 11.39 12.14 -0.58
C LEU A 44 12.39 11.62 0.45
N THR A 45 11.94 10.72 1.32
CA THR A 45 12.71 10.19 2.45
C THR A 45 12.69 8.66 2.43
N TYR A 46 13.84 8.00 2.42
CA TYR A 46 13.84 6.54 2.54
C TYR A 46 13.60 6.11 3.98
N ALA A 47 12.41 5.63 4.28
CA ALA A 47 12.03 5.07 5.58
C ALA A 47 11.68 3.58 5.48
N ARG A 48 11.88 2.83 6.57
CA ARG A 48 11.51 1.41 6.71
C ARG A 48 10.37 1.28 7.71
N ASN A 49 9.24 0.78 7.26
CA ASN A 49 8.05 0.59 8.09
C ASN A 49 7.85 -0.90 8.42
N TYR A 50 8.16 -1.28 9.64
CA TYR A 50 8.01 -2.65 10.16
C TYR A 50 6.59 -2.94 10.69
N GLY A 51 5.79 -1.90 10.95
CA GLY A 51 4.45 -2.00 11.51
C GLY A 51 3.34 -1.58 10.54
N ALA A 52 2.25 -1.09 11.12
CA ALA A 52 1.20 -0.35 10.43
C ALA A 52 1.48 1.16 10.49
N ALA A 53 0.50 1.97 10.07
CA ALA A 53 0.57 3.42 10.17
C ALA A 53 0.99 3.87 11.59
N PHE A 54 1.83 4.91 11.67
CA PHE A 54 2.37 5.45 12.94
C PHE A 54 3.19 4.46 13.76
N SER A 55 3.89 3.52 13.12
CA SER A 55 4.72 2.49 13.77
C SER A 55 3.94 1.58 14.75
N PHE A 56 2.62 1.49 14.60
CA PHE A 56 1.83 0.56 15.40
C PHE A 56 2.33 -0.87 15.20
N LEU A 57 2.68 -1.56 16.27
CA LEU A 57 3.31 -2.88 16.29
C LEU A 57 4.76 -2.91 15.74
N ALA A 58 5.50 -1.80 15.70
CA ALA A 58 6.87 -1.81 15.15
C ALA A 58 7.91 -2.52 16.07
N ASP A 59 7.68 -2.57 17.37
CA ASP A 59 8.67 -2.96 18.40
C ASP A 59 8.55 -4.42 18.85
N HIS A 60 8.19 -5.36 17.99
CA HIS A 60 8.00 -6.76 18.36
C HIS A 60 8.84 -7.72 17.51
N ASP A 61 9.05 -8.95 17.97
CA ASP A 61 9.99 -9.97 17.48
C ASP A 61 9.79 -10.48 16.02
N GLY A 62 9.24 -9.67 15.11
CA GLY A 62 9.12 -10.01 13.68
C GLY A 62 7.84 -10.77 13.30
N TRP A 63 6.99 -11.19 14.27
CA TRP A 63 5.70 -11.86 13.98
C TRP A 63 4.72 -10.96 13.22
N GLN A 64 4.88 -9.64 13.32
CA GLN A 64 4.07 -8.62 12.63
C GLN A 64 4.12 -8.80 11.12
N THR A 65 5.27 -9.17 10.58
CA THR A 65 5.43 -9.46 9.14
C THR A 65 4.44 -10.52 8.70
N TYR A 66 4.37 -11.64 9.42
CA TYR A 66 3.44 -12.73 9.10
C TYR A 66 1.99 -12.33 9.31
N PHE A 67 1.71 -11.53 10.33
CA PHE A 67 0.38 -10.98 10.57
C PHE A 67 -0.09 -10.11 9.41
N PHE A 68 0.74 -9.14 8.95
CA PHE A 68 0.36 -8.26 7.83
C PHE A 68 0.31 -9.00 6.49
N LEU A 69 1.17 -10.01 6.28
CA LEU A 69 1.08 -10.88 5.11
C LEU A 69 -0.25 -11.66 5.10
N GLY A 70 -0.60 -12.29 6.21
CA GLY A 70 -1.87 -13.01 6.35
C GLY A 70 -3.08 -12.10 6.16
N LEU A 71 -3.07 -10.92 6.76
CA LEU A 71 -4.13 -9.92 6.62
C LEU A 71 -4.30 -9.48 5.15
N ALA A 72 -3.20 -9.20 4.45
CA ALA A 72 -3.23 -8.81 3.05
C ALA A 72 -3.83 -9.93 2.16
N VAL A 73 -3.46 -11.19 2.41
CA VAL A 73 -4.02 -12.34 1.69
C VAL A 73 -5.53 -12.47 1.94
N VAL A 74 -5.96 -12.40 3.20
CA VAL A 74 -7.39 -12.52 3.57
C VAL A 74 -8.21 -11.39 2.95
N ILE A 75 -7.76 -10.14 3.05
CA ILE A 75 -8.47 -8.98 2.47
C ILE A 75 -8.50 -9.11 0.94
N SER A 76 -7.38 -9.42 0.29
CA SER A 76 -7.33 -9.56 -1.17
C SER A 76 -8.23 -10.69 -1.67
N ALA A 77 -8.28 -11.82 -0.98
CA ALA A 77 -9.18 -12.92 -1.31
C ALA A 77 -10.65 -12.51 -1.16
N ALA A 78 -11.03 -11.87 -0.05
CA ALA A 78 -12.38 -11.40 0.19
C ALA A 78 -12.83 -10.40 -0.89
N LEU A 79 -12.00 -9.41 -1.22
CA LEU A 79 -12.30 -8.41 -2.24
C LEU A 79 -12.34 -9.02 -3.65
N THR A 80 -11.52 -10.02 -3.94
CA THR A 80 -11.59 -10.76 -5.22
C THR A 80 -12.92 -11.51 -5.35
N VAL A 81 -13.43 -12.12 -4.26
CA VAL A 81 -14.78 -12.72 -4.26
C VAL A 81 -15.86 -11.66 -4.48
N MET A 82 -15.70 -10.46 -3.90
CA MET A 82 -16.63 -9.35 -4.13
C MET A 82 -16.59 -8.91 -5.60
N LEU A 83 -15.41 -8.75 -6.21
CA LEU A 83 -15.25 -8.50 -7.64
C LEU A 83 -15.94 -9.56 -8.52
N TYR A 84 -15.77 -10.82 -8.19
CA TYR A 84 -16.42 -11.92 -8.92
C TYR A 84 -17.95 -11.83 -8.88
N ARG A 85 -18.50 -11.50 -7.70
CA ARG A 85 -19.95 -11.37 -7.46
C ARG A 85 -20.53 -10.08 -8.05
N ASN A 86 -19.71 -9.03 -8.16
CA ASN A 86 -20.16 -7.70 -8.58
C ASN A 86 -20.31 -7.64 -10.11
N LYS A 87 -21.57 -7.53 -10.58
CA LYS A 87 -21.89 -7.40 -12.00
C LYS A 87 -22.05 -5.92 -12.32
N GLU A 88 -21.38 -5.45 -13.36
CA GLU A 88 -21.42 -4.05 -13.81
C GLU A 88 -22.77 -3.68 -14.42
N THR A 89 -23.82 -3.65 -13.63
CA THR A 89 -25.17 -3.27 -14.06
C THR A 89 -25.47 -1.78 -13.90
N GLN A 90 -24.72 -1.09 -13.02
CA GLN A 90 -24.90 0.32 -12.67
C GLN A 90 -23.53 1.01 -12.51
N ALA A 91 -23.50 2.34 -12.67
CA ALA A 91 -22.27 3.12 -12.53
C ALA A 91 -21.61 2.95 -11.13
N ILE A 92 -22.42 2.88 -10.07
CA ILE A 92 -21.94 2.65 -8.71
C ILE A 92 -21.12 1.36 -8.59
N LYS A 93 -21.53 0.29 -9.27
CA LYS A 93 -20.82 -1.00 -9.26
C LYS A 93 -19.46 -0.95 -9.94
N LYS A 94 -19.27 -0.05 -10.91
CA LYS A 94 -17.94 0.22 -11.50
C LYS A 94 -17.01 0.87 -10.49
N TRP A 95 -17.48 1.87 -9.73
CA TRP A 95 -16.70 2.53 -8.70
C TRP A 95 -16.29 1.59 -7.56
N GLU A 96 -17.20 0.69 -7.15
CA GLU A 96 -16.86 -0.38 -6.21
C GLU A 96 -15.76 -1.31 -6.77
N ASN A 97 -15.85 -1.71 -8.04
CA ASN A 97 -14.83 -2.55 -8.67
C ASN A 97 -13.47 -1.86 -8.75
N VAL A 98 -13.43 -0.57 -9.09
CA VAL A 98 -12.20 0.25 -9.03
C VAL A 98 -11.65 0.25 -7.61
N ALA A 99 -12.48 0.52 -6.63
CA ALA A 99 -12.09 0.57 -5.22
C ALA A 99 -11.51 -0.76 -4.72
N TYR A 100 -12.19 -1.87 -4.98
CA TYR A 100 -11.69 -3.20 -4.61
C TYR A 100 -10.33 -3.48 -5.25
N SER A 101 -10.18 -3.14 -6.54
CA SER A 101 -8.93 -3.38 -7.27
C SER A 101 -7.77 -2.53 -6.76
N LEU A 102 -8.02 -1.27 -6.37
CA LEU A 102 -7.02 -0.41 -5.75
C LEU A 102 -6.57 -0.97 -4.40
N ILE A 103 -7.51 -1.40 -3.55
CA ILE A 103 -7.18 -1.99 -2.24
C ILE A 103 -6.42 -3.29 -2.41
N ILE A 104 -6.83 -4.19 -3.32
CA ILE A 104 -6.11 -5.42 -3.62
C ILE A 104 -4.69 -5.11 -4.06
N GLY A 105 -4.52 -4.18 -5.00
CA GLY A 105 -3.21 -3.79 -5.53
C GLY A 105 -2.29 -3.25 -4.45
N GLY A 106 -2.77 -2.34 -3.61
CA GLY A 106 -2.00 -1.77 -2.50
C GLY A 106 -1.68 -2.80 -1.41
N ALA A 107 -2.66 -3.62 -0.99
CA ALA A 107 -2.44 -4.65 0.01
C ALA A 107 -1.39 -5.68 -0.45
N LEU A 108 -1.46 -6.14 -1.70
CA LEU A 108 -0.49 -7.08 -2.26
C LEU A 108 0.86 -6.42 -2.52
N GLY A 109 0.93 -5.15 -2.95
CA GLY A 109 2.17 -4.39 -3.11
C GLY A 109 2.96 -4.34 -1.80
N ASN A 110 2.31 -3.90 -0.72
CA ASN A 110 2.93 -3.88 0.61
C ASN A 110 3.26 -5.28 1.15
N ALA A 111 2.46 -6.31 0.82
CA ALA A 111 2.75 -7.68 1.22
C ALA A 111 3.99 -8.25 0.51
N ILE A 112 4.07 -8.07 -0.80
CA ILE A 112 5.24 -8.50 -1.60
C ILE A 112 6.50 -7.81 -1.09
N ASP A 113 6.43 -6.51 -0.83
CA ASP A 113 7.56 -5.74 -0.33
C ASP A 113 8.07 -6.26 1.03
N ARG A 114 7.18 -6.67 1.95
CA ARG A 114 7.55 -7.32 3.21
C ARG A 114 8.16 -8.71 3.03
N ALA A 115 7.68 -9.46 2.05
CA ALA A 115 8.12 -10.84 1.81
C ALA A 115 9.47 -10.94 1.12
N VAL A 116 9.83 -9.94 0.31
CA VAL A 116 11.06 -9.95 -0.51
C VAL A 116 12.30 -9.72 0.34
N ASP A 117 13.32 -10.58 0.17
CA ASP A 117 14.68 -10.36 0.68
C ASP A 117 15.41 -9.33 -0.21
N LYS A 118 15.41 -8.08 0.22
CA LYS A 118 15.98 -6.95 -0.51
C LYS A 118 17.51 -7.02 -0.60
N CYS A 119 18.17 -7.65 0.36
CA CYS A 119 19.62 -7.83 0.32
C CYS A 119 20.04 -8.79 -0.79
N SER A 120 19.31 -9.87 -0.97
CA SER A 120 19.55 -10.82 -2.05
C SER A 120 19.20 -10.23 -3.41
N LEU A 121 18.09 -9.48 -3.49
CA LEU A 121 17.62 -8.87 -4.73
C LEU A 121 18.59 -7.79 -5.27
N LEU A 122 19.18 -7.00 -4.37
CA LEU A 122 20.02 -5.86 -4.74
C LEU A 122 21.52 -6.19 -4.64
N SER A 123 21.89 -7.44 -4.35
CA SER A 123 23.28 -7.85 -4.06
C SER A 123 23.93 -6.97 -2.99
N PHE A 124 23.14 -6.49 -2.05
CA PHE A 124 23.54 -5.57 -1.00
C PHE A 124 24.03 -6.36 0.22
N THR A 125 25.23 -6.04 0.68
CA THR A 125 25.76 -6.51 1.97
C THR A 125 25.59 -5.37 2.97
N PRO A 126 24.77 -5.55 4.04
CA PRO A 126 24.65 -4.51 5.08
C PRO A 126 26.01 -4.24 5.72
N ASP A 127 26.40 -2.98 5.81
CA ASP A 127 27.65 -2.55 6.46
C ASP A 127 27.67 -2.76 7.97
N GLU A 128 26.57 -3.23 8.57
CA GLU A 128 26.43 -3.43 10.01
C GLU A 128 26.11 -4.89 10.37
N PRO A 129 26.60 -5.38 11.55
CA PRO A 129 26.36 -6.73 12.05
C PRO A 129 24.92 -6.92 12.56
N TYR A 130 23.95 -6.30 11.93
CA TYR A 130 22.53 -6.40 12.29
C TYR A 130 21.93 -7.72 11.82
N ASN A 131 21.01 -8.24 12.61
CA ASN A 131 20.24 -9.44 12.27
C ASN A 131 19.66 -9.32 10.85
N ARG A 132 20.15 -10.13 9.92
CA ARG A 132 19.85 -10.09 8.48
C ARG A 132 18.35 -10.06 8.18
N LEU A 133 17.53 -10.68 9.05
CA LEU A 133 16.08 -10.69 8.93
C LEU A 133 15.46 -9.29 9.04
N ASN A 134 15.98 -8.44 9.93
CA ASN A 134 15.41 -7.11 10.14
C ASN A 134 15.95 -6.03 9.19
N VAL A 135 17.07 -6.28 8.53
CA VAL A 135 17.68 -5.32 7.60
C VAL A 135 17.24 -5.58 6.16
N CYS A 136 16.94 -6.85 5.83
CA CYS A 136 16.68 -7.28 4.46
C CYS A 136 15.21 -7.56 4.17
N GLN A 137 14.41 -7.89 5.18
CA GLN A 137 13.02 -8.34 5.04
C GLN A 137 12.11 -7.74 6.12
N GLY A 138 10.81 -7.97 5.96
CA GLY A 138 9.80 -7.70 6.99
C GLY A 138 9.31 -6.26 7.05
N TYR A 139 9.90 -5.34 6.30
CA TYR A 139 9.49 -3.94 6.25
C TYR A 139 8.92 -3.53 4.90
N VAL A 140 8.12 -2.47 4.94
CA VAL A 140 7.68 -1.76 3.74
C VAL A 140 8.57 -0.53 3.55
N VAL A 141 8.89 -0.22 2.30
CA VAL A 141 9.60 1.02 1.93
C VAL A 141 8.60 2.15 1.80
N ASP A 142 8.74 3.16 2.66
CA ASP A 142 7.96 4.38 2.63
C ASP A 142 8.86 5.54 2.22
N PHE A 143 8.31 6.51 1.44
CA PHE A 143 9.13 7.57 0.90
C PHE A 143 8.43 8.91 0.68
N PHE A 144 7.12 9.02 0.70
CA PHE A 144 6.42 10.29 0.67
C PHE A 144 6.38 10.85 2.09
N ASP A 145 7.09 11.97 2.30
CA ASP A 145 7.26 12.63 3.59
C ASP A 145 6.74 14.08 3.51
N PHE A 146 5.56 14.31 4.08
CA PHE A 146 4.99 15.64 4.19
C PHE A 146 5.28 16.23 5.57
N TYR A 147 5.66 17.51 5.62
CA TYR A 147 6.04 18.19 6.84
C TYR A 147 5.57 19.65 6.89
N TRP A 148 5.49 20.19 8.10
CA TRP A 148 5.16 21.59 8.35
C TRP A 148 6.40 22.33 8.87
N ASN A 149 6.81 23.38 8.14
CA ASN A 149 8.05 24.11 8.42
C ASN A 149 8.05 24.91 9.73
N TRP A 150 6.89 25.21 10.31
CA TRP A 150 6.84 26.07 11.51
C TRP A 150 7.02 25.35 12.83
N ASP A 151 6.84 24.04 12.89
CA ASP A 151 6.96 23.24 14.11
C ASP A 151 7.82 21.97 13.95
N GLY A 152 8.32 21.73 12.73
CA GLY A 152 9.10 20.52 12.42
C GLY A 152 8.29 19.22 12.46
N TYR A 153 6.95 19.30 12.44
CA TYR A 153 6.09 18.13 12.43
C TYR A 153 6.09 17.44 11.07
N HIS A 154 6.42 16.15 11.08
CA HIS A 154 6.31 15.27 9.91
C HIS A 154 5.05 14.41 9.99
N PHE A 155 4.31 14.32 8.90
CA PHE A 155 3.30 13.28 8.75
C PHE A 155 4.00 11.92 8.62
N ALA A 156 3.34 10.83 9.03
CA ALA A 156 3.90 9.50 8.82
C ALA A 156 4.22 9.27 7.34
N THR A 157 5.44 8.85 7.03
CA THR A 157 5.84 8.50 5.66
C THR A 157 4.95 7.40 5.09
N PHE A 158 4.67 7.45 3.80
CA PHE A 158 3.82 6.49 3.11
C PHE A 158 4.31 6.24 1.68
N ASN A 159 3.66 5.34 0.95
CA ASN A 159 4.04 4.90 -0.39
C ASN A 159 2.85 4.85 -1.36
N VAL A 160 3.07 4.37 -2.59
CA VAL A 160 2.03 4.27 -3.63
C VAL A 160 0.92 3.29 -3.25
N ALA A 161 1.26 2.16 -2.60
CA ALA A 161 0.29 1.18 -2.13
C ALA A 161 -0.68 1.79 -1.10
N ASP A 162 -0.18 2.61 -0.17
CA ASP A 162 -0.98 3.27 0.86
C ASP A 162 -1.95 4.29 0.25
N ILE A 163 -1.51 5.03 -0.79
CA ILE A 163 -2.38 5.91 -1.57
C ILE A 163 -3.51 5.08 -2.21
N ALA A 164 -3.18 3.97 -2.84
CA ALA A 164 -4.17 3.12 -3.51
C ALA A 164 -5.20 2.55 -2.51
N ILE A 165 -4.74 2.07 -1.33
CA ILE A 165 -5.63 1.60 -0.27
C ILE A 165 -6.54 2.72 0.22
N SER A 166 -5.98 3.91 0.50
CA SER A 166 -6.72 5.05 1.04
C SER A 166 -7.77 5.57 0.05
N VAL A 167 -7.40 5.71 -1.23
CA VAL A 167 -8.31 6.12 -2.29
C VAL A 167 -9.40 5.07 -2.50
N GLY A 168 -9.05 3.79 -2.53
CA GLY A 168 -10.00 2.69 -2.65
C GLY A 168 -10.99 2.67 -1.49
N ALA A 169 -10.53 2.81 -0.25
CA ALA A 169 -11.40 2.89 0.92
C ALA A 169 -12.34 4.11 0.85
N GLY A 170 -11.83 5.27 0.48
CA GLY A 170 -12.63 6.48 0.27
C GLY A 170 -13.73 6.30 -0.78
N LEU A 171 -13.41 5.64 -1.91
CA LEU A 171 -14.40 5.33 -2.95
C LEU A 171 -15.51 4.39 -2.45
N LEU A 172 -15.18 3.39 -1.61
CA LEU A 172 -16.19 2.51 -1.01
C LEU A 172 -17.14 3.28 -0.07
N VAL A 173 -16.58 4.16 0.74
CA VAL A 173 -17.40 5.02 1.63
C VAL A 173 -18.34 5.89 0.80
N LEU A 174 -17.84 6.55 -0.25
CA LEU A 174 -18.66 7.35 -1.15
C LEU A 174 -19.74 6.52 -1.85
N ALA A 175 -19.39 5.33 -2.36
CA ALA A 175 -20.34 4.42 -2.98
C ALA A 175 -21.49 4.04 -2.05
N ALA A 176 -21.18 3.73 -0.76
CA ALA A 176 -22.18 3.40 0.25
C ALA A 176 -23.15 4.58 0.51
N PHE A 177 -22.65 5.81 0.56
CA PHE A 177 -23.50 7.00 0.71
C PHE A 177 -24.46 7.19 -0.45
N PHE A 178 -23.99 7.04 -1.69
CA PHE A 178 -24.83 7.20 -2.88
C PHE A 178 -25.87 6.08 -3.02
N GLU A 179 -25.54 4.84 -2.69
CA GLU A 179 -26.50 3.74 -2.70
C GLU A 179 -27.64 3.96 -1.70
N LYS A 180 -27.31 4.44 -0.47
CA LYS A 180 -28.30 4.74 0.56
C LYS A 180 -29.24 5.88 0.12
N LYS A 181 -28.72 6.90 -0.57
CA LYS A 181 -29.51 8.03 -1.06
C LYS A 181 -30.50 7.60 -2.13
N ASN A 182 -30.08 6.75 -3.08
CA ASN A 182 -30.96 6.26 -4.14
C ASN A 182 -32.12 5.41 -3.58
N LYS A 183 -31.85 4.50 -2.62
CA LYS A 183 -32.90 3.69 -1.96
C LYS A 183 -33.91 4.50 -1.13
N LYS A 184 -33.62 5.75 -0.81
CA LYS A 184 -34.54 6.62 -0.05
C LYS A 184 -35.46 7.44 -0.96
N ASN A 185 -35.14 7.53 -2.25
CA ASN A 185 -35.88 8.30 -3.25
C ASN A 185 -36.79 7.41 -4.14
N ASP A 186 -36.67 6.08 -4.02
CA ASP A 186 -37.57 5.06 -4.57
C ASP A 186 -38.63 4.63 -3.52
#